data_ab9db1cb14f79317270fca2311a51b37
#
_entry.id   ab9db1cb14f79317270fca2311a51b37
#
_cell.length_a   1.000
_cell.length_b   1.000
_cell.length_c   1.000
_cell.angle_alpha   90.00
_cell.angle_beta   90.00
_cell.angle_gamma   90.00
#
_symmetry.space_group_name_H-M   'P 1'
#
loop_
_entity.id
_entity.type
_entity.pdbx_description
1 polymer ?
#
loop_
_entity_poly.entity_id
_entity_poly.type
_entity_poly.pdbx_seq_one_letter_code
_entity_poly.pdbx_strand_id
1 'polypeptide(L)'
;NLRFTVGRYNKELLRDQKETVGRLDSRFKSYDYDEAGERYEFDPSYNGVIYGPFTAVLNDHLRKNLKFESDLPYEILTGRARPWDYSNVQNRFLNVAETLRNAMTKNPYLKVWVANGYYDLATPYFATEYVFNHMFLKGNLKDNVSMTYYEAGHMVYIHMPALKQMKKDLSQFIQSATPK
;
A
#
# COMPACT_ATOMS: atom_id res chain seq x y z
N ASN A 1 2.52 -19.06 2.78
CA ASN A 1 2.42 -17.88 3.65
C ASN A 1 3.00 -16.66 2.93
N LEU A 2 2.11 -15.79 2.39
CA LEU A 2 2.47 -14.66 1.53
C LEU A 2 3.48 -13.70 2.19
N ARG A 3 3.31 -13.42 3.48
CA ARG A 3 4.21 -12.55 4.23
C ARG A 3 5.64 -13.09 4.29
N PHE A 4 5.77 -14.41 4.39
CA PHE A 4 7.06 -15.08 4.41
C PHE A 4 7.74 -15.00 3.04
N THR A 5 6.97 -15.24 1.98
CA THR A 5 7.45 -15.17 0.60
C THR A 5 7.94 -13.76 0.23
N VAL A 6 7.17 -12.72 0.60
CA VAL A 6 7.56 -11.32 0.33
C VAL A 6 8.82 -10.93 1.12
N GLY A 7 8.91 -11.30 2.41
CA GLY A 7 10.09 -11.02 3.22
C GLY A 7 11.36 -11.66 2.65
N ARG A 8 11.28 -12.89 2.17
CA ARG A 8 12.38 -13.56 1.48
C ARG A 8 12.75 -12.84 0.18
N TYR A 9 11.76 -12.44 -0.60
CA TYR A 9 12.00 -11.75 -1.87
C TYR A 9 12.75 -10.43 -1.67
N ASN A 10 12.44 -9.66 -0.65
CA ASN A 10 13.11 -8.42 -0.33
C ASN A 10 14.62 -8.61 -0.06
N LYS A 11 14.99 -9.73 0.54
CA LYS A 11 16.41 -10.07 0.78
C LYS A 11 17.10 -10.58 -0.49
N GLU A 12 16.40 -11.40 -1.30
CA GLU A 12 17.00 -12.02 -2.48
C GLU A 12 17.41 -11.00 -3.55
N LEU A 13 16.68 -9.87 -3.67
CA LEU A 13 16.94 -8.87 -4.71
C LEU A 13 18.36 -8.29 -4.67
N LEU A 14 18.94 -8.13 -3.48
CA LEU A 14 20.26 -7.53 -3.30
C LEU A 14 21.17 -8.37 -2.38
N ARG A 15 20.92 -9.67 -2.30
CA ARG A 15 21.68 -10.60 -1.43
C ARG A 15 23.18 -10.54 -1.71
N ASP A 16 23.57 -10.50 -2.97
CA ASP A 16 24.98 -10.42 -3.36
C ASP A 16 25.67 -9.14 -2.90
N GLN A 17 24.89 -8.10 -2.63
CA GLN A 17 25.37 -6.83 -2.08
C GLN A 17 25.27 -6.77 -0.56
N LYS A 18 24.78 -7.82 0.09
CA LYS A 18 24.50 -7.88 1.53
C LYS A 18 23.50 -6.80 1.97
N GLU A 19 22.55 -6.48 1.10
CA GLU A 19 21.54 -5.48 1.31
C GLU A 19 20.13 -6.10 1.23
N THR A 20 19.17 -5.46 1.91
CA THR A 20 17.76 -5.72 1.78
C THR A 20 17.02 -4.48 1.28
N VAL A 21 15.97 -4.68 0.50
CA VAL A 21 15.13 -3.59 0.01
C VAL A 21 13.87 -3.43 0.86
N GLY A 22 13.32 -2.22 0.90
CA GLY A 22 12.10 -1.91 1.62
C GLY A 22 10.86 -2.57 1.03
N ARG A 23 9.99 -3.06 1.91
CA ARG A 23 8.72 -3.66 1.50
C ARG A 23 7.72 -2.63 1.00
N LEU A 24 7.69 -1.47 1.63
CA LEU A 24 6.77 -0.39 1.24
C LEU A 24 7.29 0.42 0.04
N ASP A 25 8.60 0.43 -0.15
CA ASP A 25 9.23 1.05 -1.32
C ASP A 25 10.60 0.43 -1.53
N SER A 26 10.76 -0.35 -2.57
CA SER A 26 11.97 -1.12 -2.87
C SER A 26 13.17 -0.26 -3.32
N ARG A 27 12.99 1.04 -3.50
CA ARG A 27 14.10 1.97 -3.74
C ARG A 27 14.90 2.27 -2.48
N PHE A 28 14.28 2.13 -1.31
CA PHE A 28 15.00 2.22 -0.03
C PHE A 28 15.69 0.90 0.26
N LYS A 29 16.93 0.98 0.66
CA LYS A 29 17.76 -0.18 0.97
C LYS A 29 18.63 0.04 2.19
N SER A 30 19.04 -1.02 2.83
CA SER A 30 19.94 -1.03 3.98
C SER A 30 20.77 -2.30 4.01
N TYR A 31 21.85 -2.28 4.75
CA TYR A 31 22.61 -3.50 5.02
C TYR A 31 21.71 -4.53 5.73
N ASP A 32 21.84 -5.79 5.34
CA ASP A 32 21.18 -6.90 5.98
C ASP A 32 22.07 -7.46 7.10
N TYR A 33 21.55 -7.49 8.31
CA TYR A 33 22.28 -8.00 9.47
C TYR A 33 22.56 -9.52 9.36
N ASP A 34 21.58 -10.28 8.89
CA ASP A 34 21.68 -11.73 8.72
C ASP A 34 21.57 -12.13 7.24
N GLU A 35 22.71 -12.17 6.55
CA GLU A 35 22.80 -12.51 5.15
C GLU A 35 22.24 -13.91 4.81
N ALA A 36 22.34 -14.86 5.73
CA ALA A 36 21.93 -16.25 5.54
C ALA A 36 20.44 -16.47 5.81
N GLY A 37 19.82 -15.68 6.68
CA GLY A 37 18.44 -15.81 7.08
C GLY A 37 17.43 -15.51 5.98
N GLU A 38 16.21 -15.98 6.15
CA GLU A 38 15.10 -15.74 5.21
C GLU A 38 14.29 -14.50 5.56
N ARG A 39 14.48 -13.92 6.74
CA ARG A 39 13.75 -12.75 7.23
C ARG A 39 14.67 -11.55 7.38
N TYR A 40 14.22 -10.41 6.91
CA TYR A 40 14.87 -9.16 7.24
C TYR A 40 14.41 -8.70 8.64
N GLU A 41 15.34 -8.18 9.42
CA GLU A 41 15.04 -7.62 10.76
C GLU A 41 14.65 -6.15 10.68
N PHE A 42 15.18 -5.45 9.71
CA PHE A 42 14.98 -4.02 9.50
C PHE A 42 14.43 -3.77 8.09
N ASP A 43 13.25 -3.15 8.02
CA ASP A 43 12.67 -2.69 6.75
C ASP A 43 13.12 -1.24 6.50
N PRO A 44 14.01 -0.99 5.52
CA PRO A 44 14.52 0.36 5.28
C PRO A 44 13.42 1.36 4.91
N SER A 45 12.38 0.94 4.24
CA SER A 45 11.25 1.81 3.89
C SER A 45 10.38 2.17 5.09
N TYR A 46 10.20 1.23 6.03
CA TYR A 46 9.38 1.47 7.21
C TYR A 46 10.21 2.04 8.38
N ASN A 47 11.21 1.29 8.83
CA ASN A 47 11.97 1.66 10.03
C ASN A 47 12.83 2.91 9.78
N GLY A 48 13.45 3.01 8.61
CA GLY A 48 14.37 4.11 8.29
C GLY A 48 13.67 5.40 7.88
N VAL A 49 12.66 5.31 7.01
CA VAL A 49 12.05 6.48 6.37
C VAL A 49 10.76 6.94 7.09
N ILE A 50 9.94 6.01 7.59
CA ILE A 50 8.61 6.34 8.07
C ILE A 50 8.54 6.46 9.59
N TYR A 51 8.94 5.43 10.30
CA TYR A 51 8.63 5.32 11.72
C TYR A 51 9.18 6.49 12.54
N GLY A 52 10.45 6.75 12.47
CA GLY A 52 11.10 7.83 13.25
C GLY A 52 10.64 9.23 12.81
N PRO A 53 10.87 9.62 11.54
CA PRO A 53 10.55 10.96 11.06
C PRO A 53 9.07 11.32 11.20
N PHE A 54 8.15 10.43 10.81
CA PHE A 54 6.71 10.72 10.89
C PHE A 54 6.23 10.77 12.34
N THR A 55 6.74 9.92 13.24
CA THR A 55 6.44 10.00 14.67
C THR A 55 6.83 11.38 15.23
N ALA A 56 8.04 11.82 14.94
CA ALA A 56 8.55 13.09 15.44
C ALA A 56 7.72 14.28 14.92
N VAL A 57 7.54 14.35 13.59
CA VAL A 57 6.84 15.47 12.94
C VAL A 57 5.36 15.51 13.31
N LEU A 58 4.68 14.36 13.37
CA LEU A 58 3.27 14.33 13.73
C LEU A 58 3.05 14.77 15.18
N ASN A 59 3.84 14.28 16.12
CA ASN A 59 3.73 14.70 17.52
C ASN A 59 4.01 16.20 17.70
N ASP A 60 5.01 16.72 16.98
CA ASP A 60 5.30 18.17 16.99
C ASP A 60 4.12 18.97 16.44
N HIS A 61 3.55 18.55 15.31
CA HIS A 61 2.38 19.17 14.71
C HIS A 61 1.16 19.16 15.61
N LEU A 62 0.83 18.02 16.21
CA LEU A 62 -0.29 17.89 17.14
C LEU A 62 -0.16 18.86 18.30
N ARG A 63 1.01 18.91 18.94
CA ARG A 63 1.25 19.72 20.14
C ARG A 63 1.39 21.21 19.83
N LYS A 64 2.22 21.56 18.86
CA LYS A 64 2.52 22.97 18.57
C LYS A 64 1.47 23.66 17.72
N ASN A 65 0.99 23.00 16.67
CA ASN A 65 0.10 23.63 15.70
C ASN A 65 -1.37 23.44 16.08
N LEU A 66 -1.76 22.22 16.45
CA LEU A 66 -3.15 21.92 16.78
C LEU A 66 -3.46 22.13 18.27
N LYS A 67 -2.44 22.40 19.10
CA LYS A 67 -2.58 22.58 20.56
C LYS A 67 -3.28 21.40 21.25
N PHE A 68 -3.11 20.21 20.69
CA PHE A 68 -3.66 18.98 21.24
C PHE A 68 -2.67 18.38 22.25
N GLU A 69 -3.10 18.25 23.49
CA GLU A 69 -2.33 17.65 24.57
C GLU A 69 -2.90 16.29 24.93
N SER A 70 -2.04 15.29 24.98
CA SER A 70 -2.39 13.93 25.39
C SER A 70 -1.14 13.20 25.89
N ASP A 71 -1.30 12.43 26.96
CA ASP A 71 -0.26 11.53 27.47
C ASP A 71 -0.27 10.18 26.75
N LEU A 72 -1.25 9.93 25.88
CA LEU A 72 -1.31 8.72 25.08
C LEU A 72 -0.33 8.78 23.91
N PRO A 73 0.43 7.70 23.65
CA PRO A 73 1.27 7.64 22.46
C PRO A 73 0.41 7.56 21.20
N TYR A 74 0.78 8.32 20.18
CA TYR A 74 0.23 8.11 18.84
C TYR A 74 0.98 6.95 18.18
N GLU A 75 0.33 5.81 18.06
CA GLU A 75 0.94 4.59 17.51
C GLU A 75 0.79 4.56 15.98
N ILE A 76 1.92 4.57 15.26
CA ILE A 76 1.92 4.49 13.78
C ILE A 76 1.57 3.08 13.31
N LEU A 77 2.17 2.04 13.95
CA LEU A 77 1.81 0.64 13.81
C LEU A 77 1.69 0.02 15.19
N THR A 78 0.56 -0.61 15.47
CA THR A 78 0.31 -1.21 16.77
C THR A 78 -0.13 -2.66 16.66
N GLY A 79 0.25 -3.47 17.66
CA GLY A 79 -0.29 -4.80 17.87
C GLY A 79 -1.72 -4.82 18.45
N ARG A 80 -2.23 -3.69 18.94
CA ARG A 80 -3.55 -3.60 19.60
C ARG A 80 -4.72 -3.93 18.66
N ALA A 81 -4.55 -3.73 17.35
CA ALA A 81 -5.55 -4.10 16.35
C ALA A 81 -5.52 -5.59 15.98
N ARG A 82 -4.67 -6.39 16.64
CA ARG A 82 -4.52 -7.82 16.35
C ARG A 82 -5.09 -8.70 17.47
N PRO A 83 -5.45 -9.95 17.18
CA PRO A 83 -5.51 -10.57 15.85
C PRO A 83 -6.70 -10.06 15.02
N TRP A 84 -6.52 -10.02 13.69
CA TRP A 84 -7.65 -9.83 12.79
C TRP A 84 -8.49 -11.11 12.76
N ASP A 85 -9.79 -10.95 12.79
CA ASP A 85 -10.72 -12.07 12.70
C ASP A 85 -10.84 -12.56 11.25
N TYR A 86 -10.29 -13.75 10.98
CA TYR A 86 -10.38 -14.46 9.70
C TYR A 86 -11.28 -15.69 9.79
N SER A 87 -12.11 -15.82 10.83
CA SER A 87 -12.96 -16.98 11.07
C SER A 87 -13.89 -17.31 9.89
N ASN A 88 -14.35 -16.29 9.18
CA ASN A 88 -15.23 -16.42 8.01
C ASN A 88 -14.51 -16.92 6.74
N VAL A 89 -13.19 -17.00 6.74
CA VAL A 89 -12.37 -17.43 5.59
C VAL A 89 -11.45 -18.60 5.91
N GLN A 90 -11.71 -19.34 6.99
CA GLN A 90 -10.93 -20.54 7.34
C GLN A 90 -11.02 -21.57 6.21
N ASN A 91 -9.88 -22.21 5.91
CA ASN A 91 -9.73 -23.23 4.86
C ASN A 91 -10.09 -22.76 3.43
N ARG A 92 -10.10 -21.46 3.18
CA ARG A 92 -10.29 -20.88 1.85
C ARG A 92 -9.43 -19.61 1.67
N PHE A 93 -9.23 -19.19 0.43
CA PHE A 93 -8.55 -17.94 0.14
C PHE A 93 -9.44 -16.75 0.49
N LEU A 94 -8.86 -15.75 1.17
CA LEU A 94 -9.50 -14.45 1.31
C LEU A 94 -9.60 -13.78 -0.06
N ASN A 95 -10.80 -13.56 -0.53
CA ASN A 95 -11.06 -12.87 -1.79
C ASN A 95 -12.22 -11.88 -1.60
N VAL A 96 -11.92 -10.60 -1.69
CA VAL A 96 -12.89 -9.49 -1.60
C VAL A 96 -13.22 -8.88 -2.98
N ALA A 97 -12.59 -9.35 -4.05
CA ALA A 97 -12.86 -8.88 -5.40
C ALA A 97 -14.30 -9.16 -5.83
N GLU A 98 -14.88 -10.29 -5.39
CA GLU A 98 -16.28 -10.62 -5.63
C GLU A 98 -17.23 -9.61 -4.98
N THR A 99 -16.88 -9.08 -3.82
CA THR A 99 -17.67 -8.04 -3.14
C THR A 99 -17.68 -6.76 -3.97
N LEU A 100 -16.53 -6.36 -4.52
CA LEU A 100 -16.43 -5.21 -5.41
C LEU A 100 -17.20 -5.45 -6.72
N ARG A 101 -17.04 -6.62 -7.33
CA ARG A 101 -17.79 -7.01 -8.53
C ARG A 101 -19.31 -6.92 -8.32
N ASN A 102 -19.79 -7.42 -7.18
CA ASN A 102 -21.21 -7.34 -6.80
C ASN A 102 -21.66 -5.88 -6.65
N ALA A 103 -20.89 -5.05 -5.96
CA ALA A 103 -21.18 -3.63 -5.79
C ALA A 103 -21.27 -2.90 -7.15
N MET A 104 -20.31 -3.11 -8.05
CA MET A 104 -20.30 -2.52 -9.39
C MET A 104 -21.45 -3.04 -10.27
N THR A 105 -21.86 -4.30 -10.09
CA THR A 105 -23.00 -4.87 -10.81
C THR A 105 -24.32 -4.25 -10.35
N LYS A 106 -24.48 -4.03 -9.05
CA LYS A 106 -25.68 -3.39 -8.48
C LYS A 106 -25.74 -1.90 -8.71
N ASN A 107 -24.58 -1.26 -8.80
CA ASN A 107 -24.45 0.16 -9.15
C ASN A 107 -23.54 0.31 -10.38
N PRO A 108 -24.11 0.23 -11.60
CA PRO A 108 -23.33 0.31 -12.84
C PRO A 108 -22.71 1.69 -13.10
N TYR A 109 -23.04 2.69 -12.30
CA TYR A 109 -22.42 4.02 -12.34
C TYR A 109 -21.21 4.16 -11.40
N LEU A 110 -20.96 3.16 -10.55
CA LEU A 110 -19.81 3.17 -9.64
C LEU A 110 -18.51 3.18 -10.44
N LYS A 111 -17.73 4.24 -10.24
CA LYS A 111 -16.38 4.37 -10.78
C LYS A 111 -15.37 3.93 -9.74
N VAL A 112 -14.31 3.27 -10.18
CA VAL A 112 -13.21 2.80 -9.35
C VAL A 112 -11.90 3.33 -9.91
N TRP A 113 -11.12 3.98 -9.07
CA TRP A 113 -9.78 4.41 -9.40
C TRP A 113 -8.77 3.70 -8.52
N VAL A 114 -7.73 3.16 -9.13
CA VAL A 114 -6.66 2.43 -8.45
C VAL A 114 -5.34 3.12 -8.69
N ALA A 115 -4.70 3.55 -7.62
CA ALA A 115 -3.37 4.16 -7.63
C ALA A 115 -2.31 3.11 -7.29
N ASN A 116 -1.35 2.90 -8.17
CA ASN A 116 -0.31 1.90 -8.02
C ASN A 116 1.08 2.56 -7.95
N GLY A 117 1.92 2.08 -7.04
CA GLY A 117 3.34 2.42 -7.03
C GLY A 117 4.16 1.30 -7.68
N TYR A 118 5.06 1.64 -8.61
CA TYR A 118 5.90 0.65 -9.28
C TYR A 118 6.82 -0.12 -8.34
N TYR A 119 7.24 0.52 -7.24
CA TYR A 119 8.19 -0.01 -6.27
C TYR A 119 7.55 -0.57 -5.00
N ASP A 120 6.22 -0.73 -5.00
CA ASP A 120 5.47 -1.30 -3.89
C ASP A 120 5.56 -2.83 -3.88
N LEU A 121 6.24 -3.39 -2.88
CA LEU A 121 6.31 -4.83 -2.65
C LEU A 121 5.30 -5.31 -1.59
N ALA A 122 4.55 -4.40 -0.96
CA ALA A 122 3.46 -4.74 -0.04
C ALA A 122 2.17 -5.09 -0.79
N THR A 123 1.84 -4.29 -1.81
CA THR A 123 0.71 -4.48 -2.72
C THR A 123 1.17 -4.26 -4.16
N PRO A 124 1.90 -5.21 -4.76
CA PRO A 124 2.49 -5.04 -6.07
C PRO A 124 1.44 -4.76 -7.15
N TYR A 125 1.73 -3.77 -8.01
CA TYR A 125 0.79 -3.34 -9.05
C TYR A 125 0.33 -4.48 -9.97
N PHE A 126 1.23 -5.41 -10.29
CA PHE A 126 0.89 -6.56 -11.13
C PHE A 126 -0.14 -7.49 -10.47
N ALA A 127 -0.10 -7.64 -9.14
CA ALA A 127 -1.13 -8.39 -8.42
C ALA A 127 -2.48 -7.67 -8.49
N THR A 128 -2.49 -6.34 -8.46
CA THR A 128 -3.70 -5.54 -8.65
C THR A 128 -4.27 -5.73 -10.05
N GLU A 129 -3.45 -5.63 -11.09
CA GLU A 129 -3.86 -5.89 -12.48
C GLU A 129 -4.43 -7.31 -12.64
N TYR A 130 -3.74 -8.31 -12.07
CA TYR A 130 -4.21 -9.69 -12.08
C TYR A 130 -5.60 -9.83 -11.47
N VAL A 131 -5.85 -9.24 -10.31
CA VAL A 131 -7.15 -9.30 -9.64
C VAL A 131 -8.24 -8.66 -10.50
N PHE A 132 -8.03 -7.45 -11.01
CA PHE A 132 -9.03 -6.76 -11.83
C PHE A 132 -9.30 -7.48 -13.16
N ASN A 133 -8.28 -8.06 -13.79
CA ASN A 133 -8.43 -8.85 -15.01
C ASN A 133 -9.24 -10.14 -14.78
N HIS A 134 -9.23 -10.68 -13.56
CA HIS A 134 -9.94 -11.89 -13.17
C HIS A 134 -11.24 -11.65 -12.40
N MET A 135 -11.68 -10.40 -12.28
CA MET A 135 -12.98 -10.08 -11.67
C MET A 135 -14.18 -10.43 -12.56
N PHE A 136 -13.96 -10.74 -13.83
CA PHE A 136 -15.05 -11.04 -14.78
C PHE A 136 -16.14 -9.96 -14.85
N LEU A 137 -15.75 -8.70 -14.79
CA LEU A 137 -16.65 -7.58 -14.99
C LEU A 137 -17.28 -7.65 -16.39
N LYS A 138 -18.59 -7.54 -16.46
CA LYS A 138 -19.36 -7.69 -17.71
C LYS A 138 -19.58 -6.34 -18.40
N GLY A 139 -19.56 -6.35 -19.74
CA GLY A 139 -19.92 -5.21 -20.57
C GLY A 139 -19.07 -3.96 -20.23
N ASN A 140 -19.75 -2.84 -20.14
CA ASN A 140 -19.17 -1.51 -19.86
C ASN A 140 -18.70 -1.30 -18.42
N LEU A 141 -18.91 -2.26 -17.50
CA LEU A 141 -18.40 -2.14 -16.14
C LEU A 141 -16.88 -2.09 -16.08
N LYS A 142 -16.19 -2.67 -17.06
CA LYS A 142 -14.73 -2.58 -17.19
C LYS A 142 -14.26 -1.14 -17.40
N ASP A 143 -15.03 -0.35 -18.14
CA ASP A 143 -14.72 1.05 -18.45
C ASP A 143 -14.87 1.96 -17.22
N ASN A 144 -15.47 1.45 -16.16
CA ASN A 144 -15.59 2.15 -14.90
C ASN A 144 -14.35 1.98 -13.99
N VAL A 145 -13.37 1.17 -14.38
CA VAL A 145 -12.13 0.98 -13.65
C VAL A 145 -11.01 1.72 -14.37
N SER A 146 -10.34 2.58 -13.65
CA SER A 146 -9.14 3.27 -14.13
C SER A 146 -7.96 2.98 -13.21
N MET A 147 -6.77 2.83 -13.79
CA MET A 147 -5.52 2.60 -13.05
C MET A 147 -4.50 3.64 -13.40
N THR A 148 -3.80 4.13 -12.40
CA THR A 148 -2.65 5.03 -12.55
C THR A 148 -1.43 4.44 -11.88
N TYR A 149 -0.26 4.78 -12.39
CA TYR A 149 1.03 4.22 -11.95
C TYR A 149 2.00 5.35 -11.65
N TYR A 150 2.73 5.21 -10.55
CA TYR A 150 3.63 6.24 -10.06
C TYR A 150 5.03 5.70 -9.81
N GLU A 151 6.02 6.51 -10.07
CA GLU A 151 7.44 6.26 -9.73
C GLU A 151 7.64 6.37 -8.21
N ALA A 152 6.90 5.57 -7.46
CA ALA A 152 6.85 5.56 -6.01
C ALA A 152 6.54 4.15 -5.50
N GLY A 153 6.64 3.96 -4.18
CA GLY A 153 6.19 2.75 -3.50
C GLY A 153 4.75 2.85 -2.99
N HIS A 154 4.47 2.11 -1.92
CA HIS A 154 3.16 2.01 -1.25
C HIS A 154 2.61 3.37 -0.80
N MET A 155 3.49 4.23 -0.31
CA MET A 155 3.15 5.59 0.10
C MET A 155 3.55 6.57 -0.99
N VAL A 156 2.74 6.66 -2.04
CA VAL A 156 2.96 7.55 -3.19
C VAL A 156 3.23 8.99 -2.75
N TYR A 157 2.58 9.42 -1.68
CA TYR A 157 2.61 10.78 -1.16
C TYR A 157 3.95 11.21 -0.52
N ILE A 158 4.87 10.30 -0.22
CA ILE A 158 6.22 10.68 0.26
C ILE A 158 7.15 11.13 -0.88
N HIS A 159 6.79 10.84 -2.13
CA HIS A 159 7.52 11.28 -3.31
C HIS A 159 6.80 12.48 -3.94
N MET A 160 7.31 13.69 -3.71
CA MET A 160 6.63 14.93 -4.10
C MET A 160 6.21 15.03 -5.57
N PRO A 161 7.02 14.59 -6.57
CA PRO A 161 6.57 14.57 -7.96
C PRO A 161 5.36 13.64 -8.16
N ALA A 162 5.38 12.45 -7.59
CA ALA A 162 4.30 11.49 -7.67
C ALA A 162 3.04 11.98 -6.95
N LEU A 163 3.18 12.62 -5.78
CA LEU A 163 2.06 13.25 -5.06
C LEU A 163 1.37 14.34 -5.91
N LYS A 164 2.13 15.18 -6.57
CA LYS A 164 1.58 16.23 -7.46
C LYS A 164 0.81 15.61 -8.63
N GLN A 165 1.35 14.56 -9.23
CA GLN A 165 0.68 13.84 -10.32
C GLN A 165 -0.58 13.14 -9.81
N MET A 166 -0.49 12.42 -8.70
CA MET A 166 -1.62 11.74 -8.06
C MET A 166 -2.77 12.69 -7.75
N LYS A 167 -2.48 13.92 -7.29
CA LYS A 167 -3.51 14.94 -7.07
C LYS A 167 -4.23 15.32 -8.37
N LYS A 168 -3.51 15.44 -9.47
CA LYS A 168 -4.13 15.74 -10.79
C LYS A 168 -5.03 14.62 -11.25
N ASP A 169 -4.53 13.38 -11.16
CA ASP A 169 -5.25 12.18 -11.58
C ASP A 169 -6.53 11.99 -10.75
N LEU A 170 -6.43 12.16 -9.43
CA LEU A 170 -7.59 12.11 -8.53
C LEU A 170 -8.62 13.20 -8.86
N SER A 171 -8.16 14.42 -9.13
CA SER A 171 -9.05 15.52 -9.51
C SER A 171 -9.80 15.22 -10.82
N GLN A 172 -9.11 14.70 -11.82
CA GLN A 172 -9.70 14.28 -13.09
C GLN A 172 -10.69 13.12 -12.90
N PHE A 173 -10.33 12.14 -12.07
CA PHE A 173 -11.22 11.04 -11.74
C PHE A 173 -12.51 11.52 -11.10
N ILE A 174 -12.44 12.38 -10.07
CA ILE A 174 -13.62 12.93 -9.40
C ILE A 174 -14.50 13.70 -10.40
N GLN A 175 -13.92 14.54 -11.24
CA GLN A 175 -14.64 15.30 -12.25
C GLN A 175 -15.36 14.40 -13.26
N SER A 176 -14.72 13.30 -13.67
CA SER A 176 -15.30 12.34 -14.60
C SER A 176 -16.39 11.46 -13.95
N ALA A 177 -16.29 11.22 -12.65
CA ALA A 177 -17.23 10.40 -11.90
C ALA A 177 -18.48 11.17 -11.43
N THR A 178 -18.42 12.52 -11.42
CA THR A 178 -19.52 13.40 -11.01
C THR A 178 -19.88 14.36 -12.15
N PRO A 179 -20.46 13.87 -13.24
CA PRO A 179 -20.92 14.75 -14.32
C PRO A 179 -21.94 15.76 -13.78
N LYS A 180 -21.83 17.00 -14.25
CA LYS A 180 -22.77 18.08 -13.91
C LYS A 180 -24.14 17.86 -14.50
#